data_5d3d8dfae51ac360697a01dc4b3d884e
#
_entry.id   5d3d8dfae51ac360697a01dc4b3d884e
#
_cell.length_a   1.000
_cell.length_b   1.000
_cell.length_c   1.000
_cell.angle_alpha   90.00
_cell.angle_beta   90.00
_cell.angle_gamma   90.00
#
_symmetry.space_group_name_H-M   'P 1'
#
loop_
_entity.id
_entity.type
_entity.pdbx_description
1 polymer ?
#
loop_
_entity_poly.entity_id
_entity_poly.type
_entity_poly.pdbx_seq_one_letter_code
_entity_poly.pdbx_strand_id
1 'polypeptide(L)'
;ARVPGKTYVDKATGYLVIDWLNSCENSWVSNQRMMTRFVNSHGVGTVSEINYSLNELDNGEKMDFVLEIKENAEVQERFYGMAKKVSDLEIKFKDREIKHNFPSDVIFPRQFLDDIISNLDSKKKIMVRNVYEGTIPDKYFKISVFFTDEIQTIKNDILPKNISNKFRKVKMAYYQDNEQTPIFEQTVLSNDQGIANSFQYDYPDYSLLLKLKKSKLVSSKCK
;
A
#
# COMPACT_ATOMS: atom_id res chain seq x y z
N ALA A 1 13.04 8.34 -21.27
CA ALA A 1 12.70 9.19 -22.42
C ALA A 1 11.33 9.81 -22.16
N ARG A 2 11.22 11.12 -22.22
CA ARG A 2 9.95 11.85 -22.03
C ARG A 2 9.01 11.59 -23.21
N VAL A 3 7.76 11.23 -22.94
CA VAL A 3 6.76 11.06 -23.99
C VAL A 3 6.22 12.43 -24.38
N PRO A 4 6.28 12.84 -25.66
CA PRO A 4 5.74 14.13 -26.09
C PRO A 4 4.24 14.23 -25.82
N GLY A 5 3.79 15.34 -25.19
CA GLY A 5 2.37 15.63 -24.93
C GLY A 5 1.87 15.27 -23.53
N LYS A 6 2.66 14.62 -22.67
CA LYS A 6 2.31 14.47 -21.26
C LYS A 6 2.66 15.74 -20.48
N THR A 7 1.72 16.20 -19.67
CA THR A 7 1.94 17.27 -18.68
C THR A 7 2.83 16.73 -17.58
N TYR A 8 4.05 17.23 -17.48
CA TYR A 8 4.99 16.76 -16.45
C TYR A 8 4.66 17.38 -15.11
N VAL A 9 4.83 16.55 -14.06
CA VAL A 9 4.75 17.00 -12.68
C VAL A 9 6.07 17.68 -12.33
N ASP A 10 6.04 19.00 -12.08
CA ASP A 10 7.21 19.76 -11.60
C ASP A 10 7.34 19.67 -10.09
N LYS A 11 6.20 19.65 -9.39
CA LYS A 11 6.17 19.61 -7.93
C LYS A 11 4.98 18.80 -7.45
N ALA A 12 5.22 17.98 -6.43
CA ALA A 12 4.18 17.30 -5.68
C ALA A 12 4.32 17.58 -4.18
N THR A 13 3.21 17.88 -3.52
CA THR A 13 3.16 18.08 -2.06
C THR A 13 1.88 17.44 -1.52
N GLY A 14 1.94 16.85 -0.33
CA GLY A 14 0.77 16.20 0.23
C GLY A 14 1.06 15.51 1.55
N TYR A 15 0.16 14.64 1.94
CA TYR A 15 0.30 13.80 3.12
C TYR A 15 -0.33 12.43 2.89
N LEU A 16 0.13 11.46 3.66
CA LEU A 16 -0.45 10.14 3.80
C LEU A 16 -0.70 9.88 5.29
N VAL A 17 -1.92 9.50 5.63
CA VAL A 17 -2.29 9.01 6.97
C VAL A 17 -2.63 7.55 6.83
N ILE A 18 -2.07 6.72 7.71
CA ILE A 18 -2.34 5.29 7.79
C ILE A 18 -2.72 4.97 9.23
N ASP A 19 -3.88 4.38 9.42
CA ASP A 19 -4.34 3.83 10.68
C ASP A 19 -4.45 2.32 10.57
N TRP A 20 -3.86 1.60 11.53
CA TRP A 20 -3.91 0.14 11.63
C TRP A 20 -4.46 -0.27 12.98
N LEU A 21 -5.43 -1.14 12.98
CA LEU A 21 -6.09 -1.61 14.19
C LEU A 21 -6.34 -3.12 14.09
N ASN A 22 -5.98 -3.87 15.15
CA ASN A 22 -6.57 -5.18 15.34
C ASN A 22 -7.97 -4.99 15.92
N SER A 23 -8.98 -5.51 15.24
CA SER A 23 -10.33 -5.53 15.75
C SER A 23 -10.51 -6.68 16.73
N CYS A 24 -11.52 -6.55 17.61
CA CYS A 24 -11.85 -7.61 18.57
C CYS A 24 -12.46 -8.86 17.92
N GLU A 25 -12.70 -8.82 16.62
CA GLU A 25 -13.32 -9.89 15.83
C GLU A 25 -12.29 -10.72 15.05
N ASN A 26 -11.04 -10.81 15.52
CA ASN A 26 -9.95 -11.48 14.83
C ASN A 26 -9.78 -10.97 13.39
N SER A 27 -9.84 -9.67 13.24
CA SER A 27 -9.63 -9.01 11.97
C SER A 27 -8.71 -7.79 12.11
N TRP A 28 -8.11 -7.43 11.01
CA TRP A 28 -7.20 -6.31 10.90
C TRP A 28 -7.81 -5.25 9.98
N VAL A 29 -7.95 -4.05 10.53
CA VAL A 29 -8.53 -2.91 9.82
C VAL A 29 -7.41 -1.94 9.48
N SER A 30 -7.34 -1.55 8.21
CA SER A 30 -6.47 -0.46 7.75
C SER A 30 -7.28 0.62 7.08
N ASN A 31 -7.02 1.87 7.46
CA ASN A 31 -7.54 3.03 6.76
C ASN A 31 -6.37 3.87 6.27
N GLN A 32 -6.40 4.22 5.00
CA GLN A 32 -5.38 5.04 4.37
C GLN A 32 -6.06 6.23 3.69
N ARG A 33 -5.53 7.41 3.96
CA ARG A 33 -5.93 8.64 3.29
C ARG A 33 -4.70 9.34 2.76
N MET A 34 -4.64 9.47 1.44
CA MET A 34 -3.58 10.19 0.76
C MET A 34 -4.18 11.40 0.06
N MET A 35 -3.58 12.56 0.27
CA MET A 35 -3.87 13.77 -0.50
C MET A 35 -2.57 14.25 -1.13
N THR A 36 -2.59 14.48 -2.43
CA THR A 36 -1.43 14.98 -3.18
C THR A 36 -1.86 16.10 -4.10
N ARG A 37 -1.17 17.24 -3.99
CA ARG A 37 -1.28 18.33 -4.94
C ARG A 37 -0.11 18.24 -5.92
N PHE A 38 -0.41 18.00 -7.16
CA PHE A 38 0.52 18.02 -8.28
C PHE A 38 0.47 19.40 -8.93
N VAL A 39 1.63 19.93 -9.32
CA VAL A 39 1.75 21.16 -10.07
C VAL A 39 2.57 20.85 -11.32
N ASN A 40 2.06 21.22 -12.49
CA ASN A 40 2.75 21.02 -13.74
C ASN A 40 3.68 22.22 -14.09
N SER A 41 4.43 22.11 -15.19
CA SER A 41 5.36 23.14 -15.68
C SER A 41 4.70 24.50 -16.02
N HIS A 42 3.37 24.52 -16.17
CA HIS A 42 2.60 25.74 -16.40
C HIS A 42 2.00 26.34 -15.12
N GLY A 43 2.34 25.77 -13.95
CA GLY A 43 1.83 26.23 -12.65
C GLY A 43 0.38 25.78 -12.35
N VAL A 44 -0.24 24.97 -13.22
CA VAL A 44 -1.58 24.43 -12.99
C VAL A 44 -1.50 23.30 -11.98
N GLY A 45 -2.32 23.40 -10.94
CA GLY A 45 -2.36 22.44 -9.86
C GLY A 45 -3.57 21.50 -9.95
N THR A 46 -3.35 20.22 -9.72
CA THR A 46 -4.39 19.19 -9.57
C THR A 46 -4.27 18.58 -8.17
N VAL A 47 -5.39 18.42 -7.47
CA VAL A 47 -5.45 17.77 -6.16
C VAL A 47 -6.05 16.38 -6.34
N SER A 48 -5.28 15.35 -6.00
CA SER A 48 -5.73 13.96 -5.93
C SER A 48 -5.94 13.57 -4.47
N GLU A 49 -7.09 12.96 -4.18
CA GLU A 49 -7.38 12.36 -2.88
C GLU A 49 -7.72 10.89 -3.07
N ILE A 50 -7.08 10.02 -2.29
CA ILE A 50 -7.33 8.59 -2.26
C ILE A 50 -7.73 8.23 -0.83
N ASN A 51 -8.93 7.69 -0.67
CA ASN A 51 -9.41 7.11 0.58
C ASN A 51 -9.55 5.61 0.36
N TYR A 52 -8.80 4.84 1.12
CA TYR A 52 -8.79 3.40 1.02
C TYR A 52 -8.95 2.78 2.40
N SER A 53 -9.90 1.85 2.53
CA SER A 53 -10.15 1.11 3.76
C SER A 53 -10.25 -0.37 3.45
N LEU A 54 -9.66 -1.18 4.29
CA LEU A 54 -9.80 -2.63 4.24
C LEU A 54 -10.05 -3.21 5.63
N ASN A 55 -10.77 -4.33 5.66
CA ASN A 55 -10.95 -5.17 6.83
C ASN A 55 -10.65 -6.61 6.41
N GLU A 56 -9.55 -7.16 6.91
CA GLU A 56 -9.05 -8.49 6.57
C GLU A 56 -9.12 -9.40 7.79
N LEU A 57 -9.69 -10.60 7.64
CA LEU A 57 -9.65 -11.60 8.71
C LEU A 57 -8.23 -12.08 8.95
N ASP A 58 -7.87 -12.31 10.22
CA ASP A 58 -6.52 -12.73 10.63
C ASP A 58 -6.06 -14.04 9.98
N ASN A 59 -7.01 -14.91 9.61
CA ASN A 59 -6.72 -16.15 8.89
C ASN A 59 -6.50 -15.96 7.37
N GLY A 60 -6.64 -14.74 6.85
CA GLY A 60 -6.45 -14.43 5.43
C GLY A 60 -7.49 -15.03 4.49
N GLU A 61 -8.66 -15.43 4.99
CA GLU A 61 -9.72 -16.04 4.17
C GLU A 61 -10.67 -15.02 3.54
N LYS A 62 -10.76 -13.82 4.13
CA LYS A 62 -11.69 -12.79 3.67
C LYS A 62 -11.11 -11.39 3.86
N MET A 63 -11.38 -10.54 2.88
CA MET A 63 -11.10 -9.11 2.91
C MET A 63 -12.30 -8.33 2.39
N ASP A 64 -12.84 -7.39 3.18
CA ASP A 64 -13.74 -6.35 2.70
C ASP A 64 -12.92 -5.09 2.42
N PHE A 65 -13.19 -4.39 1.31
CA PHE A 65 -12.44 -3.21 0.92
C PHE A 65 -13.33 -2.12 0.32
N VAL A 66 -12.88 -0.88 0.47
CA VAL A 66 -13.50 0.33 -0.06
C VAL A 66 -12.40 1.21 -0.63
N LEU A 67 -12.57 1.66 -1.87
CA LEU A 67 -11.74 2.68 -2.48
C LEU A 67 -12.59 3.84 -2.97
N GLU A 68 -12.11 5.05 -2.72
CA GLU A 68 -12.62 6.28 -3.32
C GLU A 68 -11.44 7.12 -3.80
N ILE A 69 -11.47 7.50 -5.08
CA ILE A 69 -10.50 8.39 -5.70
C ILE A 69 -11.23 9.66 -6.13
N LYS A 70 -10.68 10.82 -5.73
CA LYS A 70 -11.16 12.13 -6.14
C LYS A 70 -10.05 12.91 -6.84
N GLU A 71 -10.44 13.69 -7.82
CA GLU A 71 -9.60 14.68 -8.44
C GLU A 71 -10.30 16.05 -8.39
N ASN A 72 -9.62 17.05 -7.80
CA ASN A 72 -10.18 18.40 -7.57
C ASN A 72 -11.57 18.36 -6.89
N ALA A 73 -11.72 17.51 -5.87
CA ALA A 73 -12.93 17.23 -5.10
C ALA A 73 -14.06 16.48 -5.86
N GLU A 74 -13.89 16.16 -7.13
CA GLU A 74 -14.81 15.36 -7.92
C GLU A 74 -14.47 13.87 -7.82
N VAL A 75 -15.46 13.03 -7.54
CA VAL A 75 -15.27 11.58 -7.46
C VAL A 75 -15.02 11.02 -8.86
N GLN A 76 -13.83 10.48 -9.08
CA GLN A 76 -13.43 9.82 -10.32
C GLN A 76 -13.77 8.34 -10.27
N GLU A 77 -13.53 7.72 -9.11
CA GLU A 77 -13.78 6.31 -8.93
C GLU A 77 -14.22 6.02 -7.48
N ARG A 78 -15.16 5.09 -7.33
CA ARG A 78 -15.57 4.57 -6.04
C ARG A 78 -16.05 3.14 -6.23
N PHE A 79 -15.59 2.23 -5.38
CA PHE A 79 -16.13 0.88 -5.34
C PHE A 79 -16.02 0.25 -3.95
N TYR A 80 -16.90 -0.72 -3.73
CA TYR A 80 -17.00 -1.52 -2.51
C TYR A 80 -16.93 -2.98 -2.91
N GLY A 81 -16.03 -3.73 -2.32
CA GLY A 81 -15.86 -5.13 -2.68
C GLY A 81 -15.59 -6.02 -1.48
N MET A 82 -15.70 -7.30 -1.74
CA MET A 82 -15.35 -8.38 -0.85
C MET A 82 -14.55 -9.42 -1.64
N ALA A 83 -13.42 -9.78 -1.11
CA ALA A 83 -12.60 -10.89 -1.58
C ALA A 83 -12.71 -12.06 -0.59
N LYS A 84 -12.94 -13.28 -1.07
CA LYS A 84 -13.06 -14.48 -0.23
C LYS A 84 -12.34 -15.65 -0.87
N LYS A 85 -11.51 -16.35 -0.10
CA LYS A 85 -10.89 -17.62 -0.49
C LYS A 85 -11.87 -18.76 -0.24
N VAL A 86 -12.16 -19.53 -1.28
CA VAL A 86 -12.94 -20.76 -1.24
C VAL A 86 -12.04 -21.87 -1.78
N SER A 87 -12.12 -22.22 -3.07
CA SER A 87 -11.09 -22.98 -3.80
C SER A 87 -10.10 -22.03 -4.45
N ASP A 88 -10.62 -21.00 -5.05
CA ASP A 88 -9.91 -19.85 -5.64
C ASP A 88 -10.29 -18.58 -4.89
N LEU A 89 -9.65 -17.46 -5.22
CA LEU A 89 -9.99 -16.16 -4.67
C LEU A 89 -11.15 -15.54 -5.46
N GLU A 90 -12.34 -15.54 -4.88
CA GLU A 90 -13.52 -14.90 -5.44
C GLU A 90 -13.61 -13.44 -5.03
N ILE A 91 -13.80 -12.54 -6.00
CA ILE A 91 -14.03 -11.11 -5.79
C ILE A 91 -15.46 -10.77 -6.21
N LYS A 92 -16.17 -10.08 -5.30
CA LYS A 92 -17.54 -9.59 -5.53
C LYS A 92 -17.62 -8.12 -5.17
N PHE A 93 -18.28 -7.34 -6.01
CA PHE A 93 -18.56 -5.93 -5.77
C PHE A 93 -20.00 -5.75 -5.28
N LYS A 94 -20.23 -4.79 -4.38
CA LYS A 94 -21.56 -4.48 -3.85
C LYS A 94 -22.37 -3.55 -4.77
N ASP A 95 -21.66 -2.76 -5.57
CA ASP A 95 -22.21 -1.71 -6.45
C ASP A 95 -22.27 -2.09 -7.92
N ARG A 96 -21.82 -3.30 -8.26
CA ARG A 96 -21.82 -3.81 -9.65
C ARG A 96 -21.87 -5.33 -9.70
N GLU A 97 -22.55 -5.89 -10.71
CA GLU A 97 -22.67 -7.34 -10.91
C GLU A 97 -21.42 -7.95 -11.58
N ILE A 98 -20.26 -7.65 -11.05
CA ILE A 98 -18.99 -8.16 -11.56
C ILE A 98 -18.42 -9.14 -10.54
N LYS A 99 -17.97 -10.30 -11.02
CA LYS A 99 -17.23 -11.29 -10.24
C LYS A 99 -15.94 -11.61 -10.96
N HIS A 100 -14.88 -11.69 -10.19
CA HIS A 100 -13.57 -12.16 -10.66
C HIS A 100 -13.13 -13.35 -9.83
N ASN A 101 -12.40 -14.28 -10.47
CA ASN A 101 -11.73 -15.39 -9.79
C ASN A 101 -10.24 -15.28 -10.07
N PHE A 102 -9.44 -15.31 -9.01
CA PHE A 102 -7.99 -15.31 -9.09
C PHE A 102 -7.43 -16.61 -8.51
N PRO A 103 -6.19 -16.98 -8.88
CA PRO A 103 -5.53 -18.15 -8.33
C PRO A 103 -5.51 -18.16 -6.80
N SER A 104 -5.54 -19.34 -6.19
CA SER A 104 -5.59 -19.53 -4.73
C SER A 104 -4.32 -19.06 -4.00
N ASP A 105 -3.20 -18.90 -4.71
CA ASP A 105 -1.94 -18.37 -4.20
C ASP A 105 -1.90 -16.84 -4.06
N VAL A 106 -2.94 -16.14 -4.53
CA VAL A 106 -3.09 -14.70 -4.33
C VAL A 106 -3.42 -14.44 -2.86
N ILE A 107 -2.62 -13.60 -2.21
CA ILE A 107 -2.76 -13.22 -0.80
C ILE A 107 -3.29 -11.80 -0.63
N PHE A 108 -3.65 -11.43 0.61
CA PHE A 108 -4.13 -10.10 0.97
C PHE A 108 -3.03 -9.21 1.57
N PRO A 109 -3.24 -7.90 1.68
CA PRO A 109 -2.23 -6.94 2.14
C PRO A 109 -1.67 -7.23 3.53
N ARG A 110 -2.49 -7.68 4.48
CA ARG A 110 -2.03 -8.04 5.83
C ARG A 110 -1.05 -9.21 5.79
N GLN A 111 -1.43 -10.28 5.11
CA GLN A 111 -0.57 -11.46 4.96
C GLN A 111 0.74 -11.11 4.23
N PHE A 112 0.67 -10.23 3.23
CA PHE A 112 1.86 -9.74 2.53
C PHE A 112 2.77 -8.93 3.46
N LEU A 113 2.22 -8.05 4.30
CA LEU A 113 2.98 -7.29 5.29
C LEU A 113 3.66 -8.21 6.31
N ASP A 114 2.96 -9.23 6.82
CA ASP A 114 3.52 -10.21 7.74
C ASP A 114 4.66 -11.01 7.11
N ASP A 115 4.54 -11.36 5.83
CA ASP A 115 5.61 -11.99 5.05
C ASP A 115 6.85 -11.07 4.93
N ILE A 116 6.65 -9.77 4.69
CA ILE A 116 7.75 -8.80 4.66
C ILE A 116 8.42 -8.71 6.02
N ILE A 117 7.66 -8.50 7.10
CA ILE A 117 8.20 -8.35 8.45
C ILE A 117 8.99 -9.59 8.87
N SER A 118 8.46 -10.78 8.64
CA SER A 118 9.10 -12.06 8.97
C SER A 118 10.41 -12.30 8.22
N ASN A 119 10.58 -11.65 7.07
CA ASN A 119 11.76 -11.80 6.23
C ASN A 119 12.77 -10.64 6.38
N LEU A 120 12.48 -9.59 7.16
CA LEU A 120 13.39 -8.45 7.33
C LEU A 120 14.77 -8.85 7.83
N ASP A 121 14.85 -9.80 8.76
CA ASP A 121 16.09 -10.29 9.37
C ASP A 121 16.55 -11.66 8.81
N SER A 122 15.83 -12.19 7.81
CA SER A 122 16.19 -13.47 7.21
C SER A 122 17.36 -13.34 6.24
N LYS A 123 18.01 -14.48 5.94
CA LYS A 123 19.02 -14.55 4.87
C LYS A 123 18.41 -14.46 3.46
N LYS A 124 17.09 -14.50 3.37
CA LYS A 124 16.36 -14.42 2.11
C LYS A 124 16.42 -12.99 1.58
N LYS A 125 16.95 -12.84 0.37
CA LYS A 125 17.12 -11.51 -0.25
C LYS A 125 16.00 -11.13 -1.20
N ILE A 126 15.28 -12.14 -1.70
CA ILE A 126 14.22 -11.94 -2.70
C ILE A 126 13.00 -12.77 -2.30
N MET A 127 11.84 -12.14 -2.43
CA MET A 127 10.53 -12.78 -2.28
C MET A 127 9.62 -12.32 -3.41
N VAL A 128 8.77 -13.21 -3.92
CA VAL A 128 7.73 -12.86 -4.91
C VAL A 128 6.39 -13.30 -4.35
N ARG A 129 5.38 -12.45 -4.49
CA ARG A 129 4.00 -12.72 -4.06
C ARG A 129 3.00 -12.19 -5.07
N ASN A 130 1.90 -12.90 -5.21
CA ASN A 130 0.70 -12.43 -5.88
C ASN A 130 -0.21 -11.79 -4.81
N VAL A 131 -0.54 -10.50 -4.95
CA VAL A 131 -1.27 -9.75 -3.91
C VAL A 131 -2.48 -9.06 -4.52
N TYR A 132 -3.65 -9.32 -3.97
CA TYR A 132 -4.85 -8.58 -4.28
C TYR A 132 -5.09 -7.51 -3.22
N GLU A 133 -4.91 -6.25 -3.61
CA GLU A 133 -5.06 -5.11 -2.71
C GLU A 133 -6.47 -4.49 -2.76
N GLY A 134 -7.29 -4.85 -3.75
CA GLY A 134 -8.60 -4.21 -3.95
C GLY A 134 -8.52 -2.78 -4.47
N THR A 135 -7.34 -2.33 -4.91
CA THR A 135 -7.14 -1.00 -5.50
C THR A 135 -7.44 -0.96 -6.99
N ILE A 136 -7.38 -2.09 -7.65
CA ILE A 136 -7.82 -2.32 -9.03
C ILE A 136 -8.81 -3.48 -9.01
N PRO A 137 -10.04 -3.28 -9.49
CA PRO A 137 -11.12 -4.25 -9.33
C PRO A 137 -10.84 -5.64 -9.88
N ASP A 138 -10.26 -5.71 -11.06
CA ASP A 138 -10.12 -6.91 -11.89
C ASP A 138 -8.68 -7.43 -12.00
N LYS A 139 -7.77 -6.93 -11.16
CA LYS A 139 -6.35 -7.30 -11.21
C LYS A 139 -5.74 -7.46 -9.83
N TYR A 140 -4.81 -8.38 -9.74
CA TYR A 140 -3.86 -8.47 -8.63
C TYR A 140 -2.46 -8.09 -9.11
N PHE A 141 -1.58 -7.82 -8.18
CA PHE A 141 -0.18 -7.51 -8.47
C PHE A 141 0.70 -8.72 -8.23
N LYS A 142 1.64 -8.96 -9.14
CA LYS A 142 2.81 -9.75 -8.84
C LYS A 142 3.88 -8.82 -8.30
N ILE A 143 4.28 -9.00 -7.05
CA ILE A 143 5.20 -8.11 -6.36
C ILE A 143 6.52 -8.84 -6.11
N SER A 144 7.61 -8.30 -6.66
CA SER A 144 8.97 -8.73 -6.34
C SER A 144 9.52 -7.87 -5.22
N VAL A 145 9.90 -8.48 -4.11
CA VAL A 145 10.42 -7.82 -2.90
C VAL A 145 11.91 -8.12 -2.77
N PHE A 146 12.70 -7.07 -2.56
CA PHE A 146 14.15 -7.14 -2.37
C PHE A 146 14.50 -6.61 -0.99
N PHE A 147 15.05 -7.49 -0.14
CA PHE A 147 15.53 -7.15 1.19
C PHE A 147 16.99 -6.74 1.13
N THR A 148 17.31 -5.53 1.56
CA THR A 148 18.69 -5.04 1.61
C THR A 148 19.29 -5.29 2.99
N ASP A 149 20.63 -5.35 3.07
CA ASP A 149 21.35 -5.43 4.36
C ASP A 149 21.49 -4.07 5.05
N GLU A 150 21.00 -3.01 4.40
CA GLU A 150 21.12 -1.65 4.90
C GLU A 150 20.20 -1.44 6.12
N ILE A 151 20.79 -1.23 7.27
CA ILE A 151 20.09 -0.86 8.51
C ILE A 151 20.38 0.61 8.78
N GLN A 152 19.32 1.37 8.99
CA GLN A 152 19.40 2.76 9.40
C GLN A 152 18.85 2.92 10.81
N THR A 153 19.65 3.48 11.70
CA THR A 153 19.16 3.89 13.03
C THR A 153 18.71 5.34 12.95
N ILE A 154 17.44 5.56 13.14
CA ILE A 154 16.84 6.89 13.05
C ILE A 154 16.59 7.42 14.44
N LYS A 155 17.34 8.48 14.81
CA LYS A 155 17.04 9.24 16.02
C LYS A 155 15.80 10.09 15.73
N ASN A 156 14.66 9.63 16.26
CA ASN A 156 13.40 10.25 15.93
C ASN A 156 12.51 10.34 17.16
N ASP A 157 12.30 11.54 17.66
CA ASP A 157 11.38 11.83 18.78
C ASP A 157 9.90 11.63 18.40
N ILE A 158 9.62 11.29 17.14
CA ILE A 158 8.29 11.08 16.59
C ILE A 158 7.77 9.66 16.89
N LEU A 159 8.68 8.71 17.14
CA LEU A 159 8.32 7.33 17.46
C LEU A 159 7.97 7.20 18.94
N PRO A 160 6.90 6.46 19.28
CA PRO A 160 6.65 6.05 20.65
C PRO A 160 7.85 5.30 21.24
N LYS A 161 8.09 5.44 22.57
CA LYS A 161 9.30 4.91 23.24
C LYS A 161 9.51 3.39 23.10
N ASN A 162 8.45 2.63 22.88
CA ASN A 162 8.47 1.17 22.73
C ASN A 162 8.58 0.71 21.27
N ILE A 163 8.76 1.63 20.33
CA ILE A 163 8.92 1.32 18.91
C ILE A 163 10.40 1.32 18.55
N SER A 164 10.81 0.26 17.83
CA SER A 164 12.18 0.12 17.32
C SER A 164 12.55 1.30 16.40
N ASN A 165 13.72 1.87 16.64
CA ASN A 165 14.28 2.92 15.79
C ASN A 165 15.26 2.38 14.73
N LYS A 166 15.37 1.06 14.60
CA LYS A 166 16.16 0.39 13.55
C LYS A 166 15.26 0.07 12.38
N PHE A 167 15.59 0.59 11.24
CA PHE A 167 14.83 0.43 10.01
C PHE A 167 15.67 -0.27 8.96
N ARG A 168 15.03 -1.16 8.20
CA ARG A 168 15.61 -1.81 7.02
C ARG A 168 14.99 -1.28 5.75
N LYS A 169 15.79 -1.20 4.72
CA LYS A 169 15.33 -0.81 3.39
C LYS A 169 14.79 -2.04 2.66
N VAL A 170 13.54 -1.95 2.25
CA VAL A 170 12.86 -2.94 1.40
C VAL A 170 12.48 -2.27 0.09
N LYS A 171 12.83 -2.89 -1.02
CA LYS A 171 12.44 -2.44 -2.37
C LYS A 171 11.43 -3.40 -2.94
N MET A 172 10.40 -2.88 -3.58
CA MET A 172 9.33 -3.66 -4.19
C MET A 172 9.09 -3.17 -5.61
N ALA A 173 8.89 -4.10 -6.54
CA ALA A 173 8.52 -3.83 -7.91
C ALA A 173 7.16 -4.47 -8.18
N TYR A 174 6.20 -3.67 -8.63
CA TYR A 174 4.81 -4.04 -8.84
C TYR A 174 4.52 -4.28 -10.32
N TYR A 175 4.09 -5.48 -10.64
CA TYR A 175 3.77 -5.90 -12.00
C TYR A 175 2.29 -6.23 -12.10
N GLN A 176 1.66 -5.86 -13.22
CA GLN A 176 0.32 -6.29 -13.58
C GLN A 176 0.38 -7.33 -14.70
N ASP A 177 -0.51 -8.31 -14.64
CA ASP A 177 -0.63 -9.38 -15.61
C ASP A 177 0.74 -10.07 -15.88
N ASN A 178 1.12 -10.24 -17.14
CA ASN A 178 2.41 -10.81 -17.57
C ASN A 178 3.42 -9.75 -18.02
N GLU A 179 3.25 -8.51 -17.56
CA GLU A 179 4.16 -7.42 -17.90
C GLU A 179 5.57 -7.70 -17.39
N GLN A 180 6.57 -7.37 -18.22
CA GLN A 180 8.00 -7.52 -17.84
C GLN A 180 8.53 -6.26 -17.15
N THR A 181 7.84 -5.13 -17.31
CA THR A 181 8.22 -3.85 -16.72
C THR A 181 7.28 -3.55 -15.56
N PRO A 182 7.80 -3.16 -14.39
CA PRO A 182 6.93 -2.78 -13.27
C PRO A 182 6.14 -1.51 -13.62
N ILE A 183 4.89 -1.46 -13.18
CA ILE A 183 4.05 -0.27 -13.33
C ILE A 183 4.50 0.85 -12.39
N PHE A 184 5.05 0.49 -11.24
CA PHE A 184 5.78 1.36 -10.33
C PHE A 184 6.69 0.54 -9.42
N GLU A 185 7.63 1.22 -8.79
CA GLU A 185 8.48 0.66 -7.73
C GLU A 185 8.23 1.40 -6.43
N GLN A 186 8.40 0.68 -5.33
CA GLN A 186 8.28 1.24 -3.99
C GLN A 186 9.51 0.91 -3.16
N THR A 187 10.08 1.91 -2.49
CA THR A 187 11.11 1.71 -1.48
C THR A 187 10.57 2.13 -0.12
N VAL A 188 10.66 1.23 0.86
CA VAL A 188 10.19 1.46 2.23
C VAL A 188 11.35 1.32 3.20
N LEU A 189 11.47 2.25 4.14
CA LEU A 189 12.25 2.06 5.36
C LEU A 189 11.32 1.59 6.45
N SER A 190 11.31 0.28 6.73
CA SER A 190 10.43 -0.36 7.70
C SER A 190 11.20 -0.94 8.88
N ASN A 191 10.63 -0.91 10.07
CA ASN A 191 11.13 -1.65 11.22
C ASN A 191 10.45 -3.02 11.34
N ASP A 192 10.90 -3.81 12.31
CA ASP A 192 10.39 -5.15 12.64
C ASP A 192 8.95 -5.17 13.20
N GLN A 193 8.38 -4.02 13.50
CA GLN A 193 7.00 -3.84 13.94
C GLN A 193 6.08 -3.34 12.82
N GLY A 194 6.57 -3.29 11.57
CA GLY A 194 5.81 -2.84 10.40
C GLY A 194 5.63 -1.33 10.28
N ILE A 195 6.30 -0.55 11.12
CA ILE A 195 6.24 0.91 11.05
C ILE A 195 7.20 1.40 9.97
N ALA A 196 6.70 2.18 9.03
CA ALA A 196 7.51 2.79 7.99
C ALA A 196 7.95 4.20 8.40
N ASN A 197 9.26 4.48 8.31
CA ASN A 197 9.80 5.83 8.45
C ASN A 197 9.69 6.65 7.15
N SER A 198 9.74 5.98 6.01
CA SER A 198 9.54 6.61 4.71
C SER A 198 9.01 5.64 3.68
N PHE A 199 8.26 6.20 2.73
CA PHE A 199 7.89 5.56 1.48
C PHE A 199 8.43 6.39 0.33
N GLN A 200 9.03 5.74 -0.65
CA GLN A 200 9.33 6.33 -1.94
C GLN A 200 8.60 5.51 -3.00
N TYR A 201 7.78 6.18 -3.79
CA TYR A 201 7.09 5.62 -4.94
C TYR A 201 7.72 6.18 -6.20
N ASP A 202 8.23 5.28 -7.03
CA ASP A 202 8.87 5.63 -8.31
C ASP A 202 7.96 5.18 -9.45
N TYR A 203 7.30 6.13 -10.06
CA TYR A 203 6.49 5.96 -11.26
C TYR A 203 7.32 6.29 -12.51
N PRO A 204 6.91 5.87 -13.71
CA PRO A 204 7.68 6.15 -14.93
C PRO A 204 7.98 7.64 -15.18
N ASP A 205 7.09 8.53 -14.71
CA ASP A 205 7.17 9.96 -15.01
C ASP A 205 7.59 10.83 -13.81
N TYR A 206 7.47 10.32 -12.58
CA TYR A 206 7.80 11.07 -11.35
C TYR A 206 8.05 10.15 -10.16
N SER A 207 8.62 10.71 -9.11
CA SER A 207 8.79 10.04 -7.81
C SER A 207 8.15 10.83 -6.69
N LEU A 208 7.55 10.13 -5.74
CA LEU A 208 7.00 10.70 -4.50
C LEU A 208 7.79 10.16 -3.30
N LEU A 209 8.33 11.05 -2.49
CA LEU A 209 8.98 10.69 -1.22
C LEU A 209 8.13 11.21 -0.05
N LEU A 210 7.62 10.26 0.75
CA LEU A 210 6.91 10.53 1.99
C LEU A 210 7.80 10.19 3.18
N LYS A 211 7.82 11.06 4.18
CA LYS A 211 8.58 10.87 5.41
C LYS A 211 7.64 10.93 6.60
N LEU A 212 7.82 10.02 7.55
CA LEU A 212 7.07 10.02 8.81
C LEU A 212 7.22 11.37 9.51
N LYS A 213 6.10 11.98 9.89
CA LYS A 213 6.03 13.24 10.62
C LYS A 213 5.44 13.09 12.01
N LYS A 214 4.57 12.10 12.19
CA LYS A 214 3.90 11.84 13.45
C LYS A 214 3.48 10.38 13.51
N SER A 215 3.66 9.74 14.66
CA SER A 215 3.09 8.44 14.94
C SER A 215 2.43 8.42 16.32
N LYS A 216 1.43 7.57 16.49
CA LYS A 216 0.72 7.38 17.74
C LYS A 216 0.28 5.93 17.86
N LEU A 217 0.53 5.32 19.01
CA LEU A 217 -0.08 4.03 19.32
C LEU A 217 -1.54 4.24 19.71
N VAL A 218 -2.40 3.44 19.13
CA VAL A 218 -3.82 3.38 19.46
C VAL A 218 -4.08 2.02 20.11
N SER A 219 -4.62 2.01 21.32
CA SER A 219 -5.03 0.76 21.97
C SER A 219 -6.38 0.32 21.41
N SER A 220 -6.49 -0.92 20.92
CA SER A 220 -7.79 -1.54 20.72
C SER A 220 -8.44 -1.74 22.10
N LYS A 221 -9.62 -1.18 22.30
CA LYS A 221 -10.43 -1.46 23.46
C LYS A 221 -11.26 -2.70 23.19
N CYS A 222 -10.65 -3.86 23.15
CA CYS A 222 -11.39 -5.10 23.21
C CYS A 222 -11.87 -5.29 24.65
N LYS A 223 -13.19 -5.34 24.82
CA LYS A 223 -13.83 -5.69 26.08
C LYS A 223 -14.02 -7.20 26.14
#